data_4ac5a47cc31e1535177a3db01687c2a8
#
_entry.id   4ac5a47cc31e1535177a3db01687c2a8
#
_cell.length_a   1.000
_cell.length_b   1.000
_cell.length_c   1.000
_cell.angle_alpha   90.00
_cell.angle_beta   90.00
_cell.angle_gamma   90.00
#
_symmetry.space_group_name_H-M   'P 1'
#
loop_
_entity.id
_entity.type
_entity.pdbx_description
1 polymer ?
#
loop_
_entity_poly.entity_id
_entity_poly.type
_entity_poly.pdbx_seq_one_letter_code
_entity_poly.pdbx_strand_id
1 'polypeptide(L)'
;SALSALAERSDFFAGGNMFVYYSRNQAMNRDFRGPDFFVALDVDGSRERQGWVVWEEDGRYPDVIVELLSASTANVDRGAKKDLYERVFRTPDYFIYDPFAADSLSGWHLELGRGYQPLIPNERGWLWCETLELWLGTWNGSIRREPPTGTCDWLRFYDRAGDLVLLP
;
A
#
# COMPACT_ATOMS: atom_id res chain seq x y z
N SER A 1 13.96 -6.19 -15.23
CA SER A 1 13.60 -5.97 -13.81
C SER A 1 12.09 -5.93 -13.65
N ALA A 2 11.58 -6.35 -12.50
CA ALA A 2 10.13 -6.38 -12.23
C ALA A 2 9.49 -4.99 -12.36
N LEU A 3 10.26 -3.91 -12.27
CA LEU A 3 9.79 -2.54 -12.45
C LEU A 3 9.92 -2.03 -13.86
N SER A 4 10.87 -2.51 -14.64
CA SER A 4 10.76 -2.27 -16.08
C SER A 4 9.47 -2.92 -16.57
N ALA A 5 9.07 -4.05 -15.97
CA ALA A 5 7.79 -4.66 -16.24
C ALA A 5 6.61 -3.84 -15.70
N LEU A 6 6.70 -3.22 -14.51
CA LEU A 6 5.66 -2.32 -13.99
C LEU A 6 5.67 -0.95 -14.66
N ALA A 7 6.83 -0.39 -14.97
CA ALA A 7 6.94 0.88 -15.69
C ALA A 7 6.45 0.79 -17.15
N GLU A 8 6.46 -0.41 -17.73
CA GLU A 8 5.91 -0.70 -19.06
C GLU A 8 4.44 -1.16 -19.01
N ARG A 9 3.92 -1.46 -17.81
CA ARG A 9 2.50 -1.83 -17.63
C ARG A 9 1.62 -0.58 -17.59
N SER A 10 0.58 -0.57 -18.40
CA SER A 10 -0.49 0.44 -18.34
C SER A 10 -1.75 -0.09 -17.64
N ASP A 11 -1.72 -1.33 -17.14
CA ASP A 11 -2.85 -2.05 -16.56
C ASP A 11 -2.82 -2.07 -15.03
N PHE A 12 -2.31 -1.03 -14.41
CA PHE A 12 -2.39 -0.83 -12.96
C PHE A 12 -2.63 0.63 -12.62
N PHE A 13 -3.15 0.88 -11.44
CA PHE A 13 -3.33 2.21 -10.87
C PHE A 13 -2.71 2.26 -9.48
N ALA A 14 -1.92 3.30 -9.22
CA ALA A 14 -1.38 3.60 -7.89
C ALA A 14 -1.94 4.94 -7.40
N GLY A 15 -2.57 4.94 -6.24
CA GLY A 15 -3.17 6.11 -5.62
C GLY A 15 -2.52 6.45 -4.28
N GLY A 16 -2.37 7.74 -4.00
CA GLY A 16 -1.91 8.22 -2.71
C GLY A 16 -2.94 9.15 -2.07
N ASN A 17 -3.19 9.00 -0.78
CA ASN A 17 -4.16 9.81 0.00
C ASN A 17 -5.54 9.90 -0.67
N MET A 18 -6.01 8.81 -1.23
CA MET A 18 -7.21 8.74 -2.03
C MET A 18 -8.28 7.93 -1.32
N PHE A 19 -9.53 8.44 -1.29
CA PHE A 19 -10.63 7.70 -0.69
C PHE A 19 -11.03 6.49 -1.52
N VAL A 20 -11.39 5.41 -0.82
CA VAL A 20 -11.98 4.21 -1.39
C VAL A 20 -13.45 4.16 -0.99
N TYR A 21 -14.32 4.23 -1.98
CA TYR A 21 -15.77 4.13 -1.81
C TYR A 21 -16.19 2.71 -2.16
N TYR A 22 -16.59 1.92 -1.16
CA TYR A 22 -16.89 0.50 -1.34
C TYR A 22 -18.37 0.14 -1.19
N SER A 23 -19.19 1.06 -0.71
CA SER A 23 -20.64 0.93 -0.72
C SER A 23 -21.33 2.30 -0.74
N ARG A 24 -22.56 2.35 -1.27
CA ARG A 24 -23.34 3.58 -1.25
C ARG A 24 -23.70 4.02 0.17
N ASN A 25 -23.94 3.09 1.08
CA ASN A 25 -24.19 3.39 2.48
C ASN A 25 -22.97 4.00 3.17
N GLN A 26 -21.80 3.48 2.92
CA GLN A 26 -20.55 4.02 3.43
C GLN A 26 -20.33 5.45 2.90
N ALA A 27 -20.57 5.69 1.62
CA ALA A 27 -20.44 7.01 1.02
C ALA A 27 -21.44 8.02 1.61
N MET A 28 -22.69 7.60 1.82
CA MET A 28 -23.74 8.45 2.41
C MET A 28 -23.48 8.77 3.87
N ASN A 29 -22.95 7.84 4.64
CA ASN A 29 -22.62 8.00 6.06
C ASN A 29 -21.30 8.73 6.31
N ARG A 30 -20.61 9.14 5.25
CA ARG A 30 -19.28 9.78 5.30
C ARG A 30 -18.22 8.94 6.03
N ASP A 31 -18.38 7.63 6.02
CA ASP A 31 -17.40 6.68 6.53
C ASP A 31 -16.35 6.39 5.46
N PHE A 32 -15.54 7.39 5.16
CA PHE A 32 -14.51 7.31 4.13
C PHE A 32 -13.28 6.61 4.67
N ARG A 33 -12.74 5.70 3.84
CA ARG A 33 -11.44 5.06 4.09
C ARG A 33 -10.49 5.48 2.98
N GLY A 34 -9.47 6.20 3.36
CA GLY A 34 -8.43 6.67 2.45
C GLY A 34 -7.09 6.06 2.82
N PRO A 35 -6.67 4.97 2.18
CA PRO A 35 -5.31 4.49 2.34
C PRO A 35 -4.29 5.56 1.97
N ASP A 36 -3.17 5.62 2.70
CA ASP A 36 -2.09 6.55 2.37
C ASP A 36 -1.50 6.24 0.99
N PHE A 37 -1.43 4.96 0.67
CA PHE A 37 -1.02 4.47 -0.65
C PHE A 37 -1.70 3.15 -0.95
N PHE A 38 -2.11 2.95 -2.21
CA PHE A 38 -2.61 1.67 -2.68
C PHE A 38 -2.29 1.42 -4.15
N VAL A 39 -2.31 0.15 -4.54
CA VAL A 39 -2.18 -0.29 -5.93
C VAL A 39 -3.34 -1.19 -6.27
N ALA A 40 -3.95 -0.98 -7.41
CA ALA A 40 -4.91 -1.88 -8.03
C ALA A 40 -4.35 -2.38 -9.37
N LEU A 41 -4.38 -3.68 -9.59
CA LEU A 41 -3.91 -4.33 -10.81
C LEU A 41 -5.08 -4.63 -11.75
N ASP A 42 -4.74 -4.90 -13.02
CA ASP A 42 -5.67 -5.28 -14.08
C ASP A 42 -6.78 -4.24 -14.32
N VAL A 43 -6.41 -2.97 -14.28
CA VAL A 43 -7.27 -1.82 -14.54
C VAL A 43 -6.62 -0.91 -15.59
N ASP A 44 -7.42 -0.04 -16.21
CA ASP A 44 -6.87 0.99 -17.09
C ASP A 44 -6.13 2.05 -16.26
N GLY A 45 -4.82 1.98 -16.24
CA GLY A 45 -3.94 2.91 -15.52
C GLY A 45 -3.83 4.30 -16.16
N SER A 46 -4.27 4.47 -17.41
CA SER A 46 -4.24 5.76 -18.10
C SER A 46 -5.38 6.69 -17.69
N ARG A 47 -6.44 6.15 -17.07
CA ARG A 47 -7.59 6.93 -16.63
C ARG A 47 -7.28 7.68 -15.33
N GLU A 48 -7.50 8.98 -15.33
CA GLU A 48 -7.41 9.78 -14.10
C GLU A 48 -8.54 9.44 -13.13
N ARG A 49 -8.23 9.39 -11.83
CA ARG A 49 -9.18 9.11 -10.75
C ARG A 49 -8.97 10.07 -9.59
N GLN A 50 -10.05 10.66 -9.12
CA GLN A 50 -10.07 11.50 -7.91
C GLN A 50 -10.44 10.70 -6.65
N GLY A 51 -10.94 9.49 -6.83
CA GLY A 51 -11.29 8.54 -5.79
C GLY A 51 -11.41 7.15 -6.41
N TRP A 52 -11.30 6.13 -5.59
CA TRP A 52 -11.49 4.75 -6.02
C TRP A 52 -12.92 4.30 -5.70
N VAL A 53 -13.76 4.23 -6.72
CA VAL A 53 -15.18 3.86 -6.58
C VAL A 53 -15.33 2.42 -7.03
N VAL A 54 -15.45 1.49 -6.09
CA VAL A 54 -15.41 0.04 -6.36
C VAL A 54 -16.45 -0.40 -7.40
N TRP A 55 -17.68 0.10 -7.32
CA TRP A 55 -18.73 -0.26 -8.29
C TRP A 55 -18.55 0.36 -9.68
N GLU A 56 -17.68 1.34 -9.84
CA GLU A 56 -17.27 1.91 -11.13
C GLU A 56 -15.99 1.24 -11.67
N GLU A 57 -15.36 0.40 -10.88
CA GLU A 57 -14.12 -0.33 -11.19
C GLU A 57 -14.39 -1.85 -11.26
N ASP A 58 -15.55 -2.24 -11.78
CA ASP A 58 -15.95 -3.65 -11.93
C ASP A 58 -15.89 -4.47 -10.63
N GLY A 59 -16.13 -3.82 -9.49
CA GLY A 59 -16.07 -4.45 -8.18
C GLY A 59 -14.64 -4.67 -7.67
N ARG A 60 -13.63 -4.06 -8.27
CA ARG A 60 -12.24 -4.22 -7.85
C ARG A 60 -11.91 -3.37 -6.64
N TYR A 61 -11.29 -4.01 -5.67
CA TYR A 61 -10.66 -3.39 -4.51
C TYR A 61 -9.15 -3.24 -4.71
N PRO A 62 -8.48 -2.39 -3.91
CA PRO A 62 -7.02 -2.36 -3.90
C PRO A 62 -6.39 -3.73 -3.66
N ASP A 63 -5.35 -4.05 -4.42
CA ASP A 63 -4.59 -5.30 -4.29
C ASP A 63 -3.45 -5.18 -3.28
N VAL A 64 -2.91 -3.97 -3.12
CA VAL A 64 -1.89 -3.64 -2.12
C VAL A 64 -2.28 -2.35 -1.41
N ILE A 65 -2.19 -2.33 -0.10
CA ILE A 65 -2.40 -1.13 0.72
C ILE A 65 -1.20 -0.92 1.63
N VAL A 66 -0.75 0.32 1.70
CA VAL A 66 0.28 0.78 2.65
C VAL A 66 -0.29 1.93 3.47
N GLU A 67 -0.22 1.80 4.79
CA GLU A 67 -0.65 2.84 5.74
C GLU A 67 0.56 3.36 6.51
N LEU A 68 0.65 4.68 6.59
CA LEU A 68 1.63 5.36 7.43
C LEU A 68 0.99 5.67 8.78
N LEU A 69 1.58 5.16 9.84
CA LEU A 69 1.05 5.35 11.18
C LEU A 69 1.45 6.71 11.73
N SER A 70 0.52 7.36 12.40
CA SER A 70 0.80 8.50 13.27
C SER A 70 0.54 8.11 14.74
N ALA A 71 1.13 8.86 15.68
CA ALA A 71 0.95 8.60 17.11
C ALA A 71 -0.53 8.66 17.54
N SER A 72 -1.34 9.49 16.88
CA SER A 72 -2.76 9.66 17.17
C SER A 72 -3.68 8.62 16.53
N THR A 73 -3.24 7.94 15.47
CA THR A 73 -4.09 7.02 14.67
C THR A 73 -3.65 5.56 14.77
N ALA A 74 -2.47 5.29 15.34
CA ALA A 74 -1.87 3.95 15.35
C ALA A 74 -2.79 2.85 15.90
N ASN A 75 -3.56 3.12 16.95
CA ASN A 75 -4.45 2.12 17.55
C ASN A 75 -5.70 1.85 16.71
N VAL A 76 -6.26 2.88 16.09
CA VAL A 76 -7.43 2.75 15.18
C VAL A 76 -7.03 2.06 13.90
N ASP A 77 -5.88 2.44 13.34
CA ASP A 77 -5.38 1.90 12.09
C ASP A 77 -5.00 0.42 12.21
N ARG A 78 -4.44 0.01 13.34
CA ARG A 78 -4.02 -1.38 13.57
C ARG A 78 -5.17 -2.37 13.70
N GLY A 79 -6.31 -1.95 14.22
CA GLY A 79 -7.47 -2.82 14.46
C GLY A 79 -8.53 -2.73 13.38
N ALA A 80 -9.28 -1.63 13.35
CA ALA A 80 -10.46 -1.48 12.52
C ALA A 80 -10.15 -1.47 11.01
N LYS A 81 -9.11 -0.78 10.59
CA LYS A 81 -8.70 -0.75 9.18
C LYS A 81 -8.18 -2.09 8.72
N LYS A 82 -7.35 -2.76 9.52
CA LYS A 82 -6.85 -4.10 9.18
C LYS A 82 -8.00 -5.09 8.99
N ASP A 83 -8.98 -5.09 9.88
CA ASP A 83 -10.17 -5.94 9.76
C ASP A 83 -10.97 -5.63 8.49
N LEU A 84 -11.13 -4.35 8.15
CA LEU A 84 -11.80 -3.92 6.93
C LEU A 84 -11.07 -4.43 5.68
N TYR A 85 -9.76 -4.26 5.63
CA TYR A 85 -8.95 -4.68 4.48
C TYR A 85 -8.87 -6.21 4.35
N GLU A 86 -8.88 -6.93 5.46
CA GLU A 86 -8.90 -8.39 5.47
C GLU A 86 -10.24 -8.96 5.04
N ARG A 87 -11.34 -8.48 5.64
CA ARG A 87 -12.65 -9.13 5.55
C ARG A 87 -13.52 -8.57 4.44
N VAL A 88 -13.47 -7.27 4.21
CA VAL A 88 -14.32 -6.61 3.21
C VAL A 88 -13.56 -6.41 1.90
N PHE A 89 -12.43 -5.73 1.93
CA PHE A 89 -11.62 -5.50 0.73
C PHE A 89 -10.95 -6.76 0.23
N ARG A 90 -10.60 -7.67 1.14
CA ARG A 90 -9.80 -8.86 0.85
C ARG A 90 -8.52 -8.53 0.10
N THR A 91 -7.87 -7.45 0.52
CA THR A 91 -6.63 -6.96 -0.07
C THR A 91 -5.50 -7.95 0.20
N PRO A 92 -4.87 -8.51 -0.84
CA PRO A 92 -3.86 -9.56 -0.70
C PRO A 92 -2.64 -9.17 0.15
N ASP A 93 -2.15 -7.94 0.00
CA ASP A 93 -0.95 -7.48 0.72
C ASP A 93 -1.23 -6.16 1.42
N TYR A 94 -1.02 -6.14 2.73
CA TYR A 94 -1.25 -5.00 3.60
C TYR A 94 -0.01 -4.69 4.43
N PHE A 95 0.43 -3.43 4.43
CA PHE A 95 1.62 -2.97 5.13
C PHE A 95 1.32 -1.75 5.97
N ILE A 96 1.98 -1.66 7.12
CA ILE A 96 1.96 -0.49 8.00
C ILE A 96 3.40 -0.08 8.32
N TYR A 97 3.61 1.21 8.43
CA TYR A 97 4.92 1.80 8.74
C TYR A 97 4.76 3.08 9.55
N ASP A 98 5.55 3.21 10.61
CA ASP A 98 5.67 4.46 11.35
C ASP A 98 6.95 5.18 10.88
N PRO A 99 6.82 6.33 10.18
CA PRO A 99 7.99 7.06 9.67
C PRO A 99 8.97 7.54 10.74
N PHE A 100 8.53 7.59 12.00
CA PHE A 100 9.37 7.98 13.14
C PHE A 100 10.03 6.79 13.86
N ALA A 101 9.75 5.57 13.41
CA ALA A 101 10.31 4.34 13.93
C ALA A 101 10.74 3.42 12.77
N ALA A 102 12.00 3.51 12.36
CA ALA A 102 12.53 2.86 11.15
C ALA A 102 12.40 1.33 11.14
N ASP A 103 12.30 0.70 12.29
CA ASP A 103 12.13 -0.74 12.48
C ASP A 103 10.68 -1.18 12.68
N SER A 104 9.72 -0.27 12.46
CA SER A 104 8.29 -0.51 12.69
C SER A 104 7.57 -1.19 11.52
N LEU A 105 8.24 -1.38 10.36
CA LEU A 105 7.60 -1.95 9.17
C LEU A 105 7.03 -3.33 9.47
N SER A 106 5.72 -3.46 9.27
CA SER A 106 4.98 -4.70 9.45
C SER A 106 4.09 -4.94 8.23
N GLY A 107 3.79 -6.18 7.92
CA GLY A 107 2.93 -6.52 6.81
C GLY A 107 2.29 -7.89 6.94
N TRP A 108 1.25 -8.08 6.15
CA TRP A 108 0.46 -9.32 6.11
C TRP A 108 0.14 -9.67 4.67
N HIS A 109 0.11 -10.96 4.40
CA HIS A 109 -0.41 -11.54 3.17
C HIS A 109 -1.67 -12.33 3.46
N LEU A 110 -2.71 -12.15 2.62
CA LEU A 110 -3.98 -12.84 2.76
C LEU A 110 -3.86 -14.26 2.22
N GLU A 111 -4.01 -15.25 3.09
CA GLU A 111 -4.06 -16.66 2.72
C GLU A 111 -5.50 -17.15 2.70
N LEU A 112 -5.84 -17.89 1.67
CA LEU A 112 -7.18 -18.45 1.50
C LEU A 112 -7.54 -19.37 2.70
N GLY A 113 -8.66 -19.08 3.35
CA GLY A 113 -9.15 -19.84 4.50
C GLY A 113 -8.43 -19.56 5.82
N ARG A 114 -7.38 -18.74 5.85
CA ARG A 114 -6.60 -18.42 7.06
C ARG A 114 -6.58 -16.94 7.41
N GLY A 115 -6.95 -16.06 6.47
CA GLY A 115 -6.88 -14.62 6.67
C GLY A 115 -5.45 -14.08 6.58
N TYR A 116 -5.23 -12.90 7.14
CA TYR A 116 -3.93 -12.25 7.12
C TYR A 116 -2.90 -13.02 7.96
N GLN A 117 -1.81 -13.42 7.30
CA GLN A 117 -0.66 -14.03 7.93
C GLN A 117 0.49 -13.02 7.98
N PRO A 118 1.14 -12.83 9.16
CA PRO A 118 2.25 -11.91 9.29
C PRO A 118 3.39 -12.28 8.36
N LEU A 119 3.97 -11.29 7.70
CA LEU A 119 5.16 -11.44 6.88
C LEU A 119 6.40 -11.44 7.76
N ILE A 120 7.36 -12.29 7.40
CA ILE A 120 8.66 -12.39 8.07
C ILE A 120 9.66 -11.57 7.27
N PRO A 121 10.33 -10.57 7.87
CA PRO A 121 11.32 -9.76 7.17
C PRO A 121 12.55 -10.61 6.79
N ASN A 122 13.18 -10.22 5.67
CA ASN A 122 14.46 -10.80 5.27
C ASN A 122 15.61 -10.25 6.13
N GLU A 123 16.85 -10.59 5.79
CA GLU A 123 18.06 -10.15 6.50
C GLU A 123 18.21 -8.61 6.55
N ARG A 124 17.66 -7.90 5.56
CA ARG A 124 17.68 -6.44 5.48
C ARG A 124 16.49 -5.77 6.18
N GLY A 125 15.58 -6.54 6.77
CA GLY A 125 14.35 -6.05 7.37
C GLY A 125 13.26 -5.72 6.36
N TRP A 126 13.39 -6.18 5.12
CA TRP A 126 12.42 -5.94 4.05
C TRP A 126 11.32 -7.00 4.06
N LEU A 127 10.12 -6.60 3.65
CA LEU A 127 8.97 -7.48 3.50
C LEU A 127 8.66 -7.74 2.03
N TRP A 128 8.35 -8.99 1.71
CA TRP A 128 8.00 -9.38 0.35
C TRP A 128 6.53 -9.06 0.04
N CYS A 129 6.30 -8.27 -1.01
CA CYS A 129 4.97 -8.03 -1.57
C CYS A 129 4.73 -9.02 -2.70
N GLU A 130 3.96 -10.06 -2.45
CA GLU A 130 3.66 -11.12 -3.41
C GLU A 130 2.96 -10.59 -4.66
N THR A 131 1.97 -9.71 -4.46
CA THR A 131 1.17 -9.13 -5.54
C THR A 131 2.00 -8.35 -6.56
N LEU A 132 2.96 -7.56 -6.09
CA LEU A 132 3.84 -6.75 -6.94
C LEU A 132 5.13 -7.46 -7.32
N GLU A 133 5.45 -8.57 -6.66
CA GLU A 133 6.74 -9.25 -6.77
C GLU A 133 7.93 -8.31 -6.50
N LEU A 134 7.78 -7.49 -5.46
CA LEU A 134 8.77 -6.51 -5.01
C LEU A 134 8.98 -6.62 -3.50
N TRP A 135 10.17 -6.25 -3.06
CA TRP A 135 10.44 -6.02 -1.65
C TRP A 135 9.99 -4.62 -1.24
N LEU A 136 9.44 -4.50 -0.05
CA LEU A 136 9.14 -3.22 0.60
C LEU A 136 10.08 -3.06 1.80
N GLY A 137 10.78 -1.94 1.85
CA GLY A 137 11.75 -1.68 2.91
C GLY A 137 12.06 -0.21 3.07
N THR A 138 12.91 0.11 4.04
CA THR A 138 13.32 1.48 4.30
C THR A 138 14.53 1.86 3.44
N TRP A 139 14.61 3.12 3.10
CA TRP A 139 15.73 3.73 2.41
C TRP A 139 16.11 5.02 3.12
N ASN A 140 17.34 5.10 3.59
CA ASN A 140 17.83 6.31 4.24
C ASN A 140 18.40 7.27 3.19
N GLY A 141 17.82 8.46 3.10
CA GLY A 141 18.23 9.45 2.14
C GLY A 141 17.38 10.71 2.17
N SER A 142 17.63 11.60 1.22
CA SER A 142 16.84 12.81 1.04
C SER A 142 16.15 12.83 -0.32
N ILE A 143 14.87 13.18 -0.34
CA ILE A 143 14.13 13.40 -1.58
C ILE A 143 14.04 14.90 -1.82
N ARG A 144 14.56 15.35 -2.96
CA ARG A 144 14.44 16.76 -3.36
C ARG A 144 12.98 17.10 -3.59
N ARG A 145 12.50 18.15 -2.99
CA ARG A 145 11.13 18.70 -3.09
C ARG A 145 10.09 18.11 -2.14
N GLU A 146 10.46 17.12 -1.30
CA GLU A 146 9.55 16.59 -0.31
C GLU A 146 9.99 16.97 1.11
N PRO A 147 9.13 17.57 1.93
CA PRO A 147 9.40 17.70 3.36
C PRO A 147 9.24 16.32 4.07
N PRO A 148 10.01 16.04 5.13
CA PRO A 148 10.97 16.93 5.75
C PRO A 148 12.25 17.11 4.92
N THR A 149 12.83 18.29 4.97
CA THR A 149 14.14 18.57 4.39
C THR A 149 15.21 17.88 5.23
N GLY A 150 16.09 17.13 4.58
CA GLY A 150 17.15 16.38 5.24
C GLY A 150 17.07 14.90 4.96
N THR A 151 17.87 14.12 5.68
CA THR A 151 17.92 12.68 5.55
C THR A 151 16.90 12.04 6.48
N CYS A 152 16.07 11.15 5.95
CA CYS A 152 15.13 10.36 6.74
C CYS A 152 14.96 8.96 6.14
N ASP A 153 14.27 8.09 6.89
CA ASP A 153 14.01 6.71 6.47
C ASP A 153 12.69 6.67 5.69
N TRP A 154 12.81 6.65 4.37
CA TRP A 154 11.69 6.55 3.45
C TRP A 154 11.31 5.11 3.20
N LEU A 155 10.02 4.84 3.06
CA LEU A 155 9.53 3.54 2.60
C LEU A 155 9.65 3.47 1.07
N ARG A 156 10.32 2.44 0.57
CA ARG A 156 10.60 2.27 -0.86
C ARG A 156 10.44 0.81 -1.28
N PHE A 157 10.21 0.63 -2.57
CA PHE A 157 10.22 -0.70 -3.17
C PHE A 157 11.58 -1.04 -3.76
N TYR A 158 11.93 -2.32 -3.70
CA TYR A 158 13.14 -2.89 -4.27
C TYR A 158 12.76 -4.10 -5.13
N ASP A 159 13.47 -4.30 -6.22
CA ASP A 159 13.24 -5.46 -7.09
C ASP A 159 13.79 -6.76 -6.47
N ARG A 160 13.62 -7.88 -7.17
CA ARG A 160 14.11 -9.18 -6.72
C ARG A 160 15.63 -9.24 -6.54
N ALA A 161 16.37 -8.45 -7.31
CA ALA A 161 17.82 -8.35 -7.21
C ALA A 161 18.25 -7.47 -6.02
N GLY A 162 17.33 -6.76 -5.39
CA GLY A 162 17.60 -5.82 -4.30
C GLY A 162 17.93 -4.41 -4.76
N ASP A 163 17.66 -4.09 -6.02
CA ASP A 163 17.87 -2.75 -6.56
C ASP A 163 16.67 -1.85 -6.28
N LEU A 164 16.95 -0.60 -5.94
CA LEU A 164 15.93 0.39 -5.64
C LEU A 164 15.05 0.65 -6.85
N VAL A 165 13.75 0.58 -6.59
CA VAL A 165 12.74 0.92 -7.56
C VAL A 165 12.62 2.43 -7.68
N LEU A 166 12.93 2.99 -8.85
CA LEU A 166 12.77 4.41 -9.09
C LEU A 166 11.29 4.77 -9.17
N LEU A 167 10.92 5.83 -8.48
CA LEU A 167 9.60 6.44 -8.63
C LEU A 167 9.53 7.11 -10.00
N PRO A 168 8.36 7.11 -10.63
CA PRO A 168 8.15 7.82 -11.89
C PRO A 168 8.34 9.32 -11.73
#